data_5379c3375ca8e188931121ff7e7a074d
#
_entry.id   5379c3375ca8e188931121ff7e7a074d
#
_cell.length_a   1.000
_cell.length_b   1.000
_cell.length_c   1.000
_cell.angle_alpha   90.00
_cell.angle_beta   90.00
_cell.angle_gamma   90.00
#
_symmetry.space_group_name_H-M   'P 1'
#
loop_
_entity.id
_entity.type
_entity.pdbx_description
1 polymer ?
#
loop_
_entity_poly.entity_id
_entity_poly.type
_entity_poly.pdbx_seq_one_letter_code
_entity_poly.pdbx_strand_id
1 'polypeptide(L)'
;ESAPWRNFYLCGALELREGLPESRAFNPSGGIAAGIPIENFFQVLAVRLLPEAAQDLDLGIELVFTDLNCRYLLSIRNSVLNYFKDPENSAHQVSLTIASLDFKTLLMGATDAATLLEKQQMAIEGDATRLLSLRELFDQFVRRFPLVTPRDPGML
;
A
#
# COMPACT_ATOMS: atom_id res chain seq x y z
N GLU A 1 1.16 2.21 38.91
CA GLU A 1 0.31 2.76 37.88
C GLU A 1 0.81 2.29 36.49
N SER A 2 -0.09 1.75 35.65
CA SER A 2 0.27 1.29 34.30
C SER A 2 0.28 2.46 33.32
N ALA A 3 1.45 2.80 32.77
CA ALA A 3 1.57 3.88 31.79
C ALA A 3 0.68 3.67 30.53
N PRO A 4 0.53 2.46 29.95
CA PRO A 4 -0.40 2.23 28.84
C PRO A 4 -1.85 2.58 29.19
N TRP A 5 -2.35 2.15 30.35
CA TRP A 5 -3.71 2.45 30.79
C TRP A 5 -3.94 3.95 30.96
N ARG A 6 -3.01 4.62 31.64
CA ARG A 6 -3.07 6.09 31.77
C ARG A 6 -3.14 6.78 30.43
N ASN A 7 -2.29 6.40 29.49
CA ASN A 7 -2.26 7.01 28.16
C ASN A 7 -3.57 6.76 27.41
N PHE A 8 -4.17 5.58 27.55
CA PHE A 8 -5.46 5.27 26.93
C PHE A 8 -6.57 6.19 27.46
N TYR A 9 -6.67 6.37 28.77
CA TYR A 9 -7.62 7.29 29.39
C TYR A 9 -7.39 8.75 29.00
N LEU A 10 -6.14 9.18 28.94
CA LEU A 10 -5.80 10.55 28.53
C LEU A 10 -6.14 10.80 27.04
N CYS A 11 -5.88 9.84 26.17
CA CYS A 11 -6.27 9.93 24.76
C CYS A 11 -7.79 9.98 24.59
N GLY A 12 -8.53 9.14 25.30
CA GLY A 12 -10.00 9.16 25.29
C GLY A 12 -10.58 10.47 25.84
N ALA A 13 -10.01 11.00 26.91
CA ALA A 13 -10.43 12.29 27.47
C ALA A 13 -10.13 13.47 26.52
N LEU A 14 -9.01 13.40 25.78
CA LEU A 14 -8.68 14.38 24.77
C LEU A 14 -9.67 14.31 23.59
N GLU A 15 -9.96 13.10 23.11
CA GLU A 15 -10.93 12.86 22.04
C GLU A 15 -12.32 13.43 22.39
N LEU A 16 -12.80 13.23 23.64
CA LEU A 16 -14.08 13.75 24.08
C LEU A 16 -14.13 15.29 24.17
N ARG A 17 -13.00 15.94 24.42
CA ARG A 17 -12.91 17.41 24.54
C ARG A 17 -12.70 18.11 23.22
N GLU A 18 -11.86 17.55 22.36
CA GLU A 18 -11.33 18.23 21.18
C GLU A 18 -11.73 17.54 19.87
N GLY A 19 -12.38 16.37 19.96
CA GLY A 19 -12.63 15.51 18.83
C GLY A 19 -11.36 14.76 18.38
N LEU A 20 -11.49 14.00 17.30
CA LEU A 20 -10.32 13.38 16.65
C LEU A 20 -9.49 14.47 16.00
N PRO A 21 -8.18 14.56 16.29
CA PRO A 21 -7.33 15.49 15.60
C PRO A 21 -7.32 15.16 14.12
N GLU A 22 -7.37 16.19 13.26
CA GLU A 22 -7.27 16.01 11.82
C GLU A 22 -6.06 15.13 11.47
N SER A 23 -6.29 14.18 10.58
CA SER A 23 -5.22 13.31 10.09
C SER A 23 -4.20 14.17 9.37
N ARG A 24 -3.10 14.50 10.04
CA ARG A 24 -1.93 14.98 9.30
C ARG A 24 -1.56 13.89 8.31
N ALA A 25 -1.50 14.25 7.03
CA ALA A 25 -1.07 13.33 6.00
C ALA A 25 0.19 12.60 6.51
N PHE A 26 0.08 11.30 6.67
CA PHE A 26 1.25 10.52 7.04
C PHE A 26 2.17 10.57 5.82
N ASN A 27 3.19 11.36 5.98
CA ASN A 27 4.35 11.16 5.15
C ASN A 27 5.11 9.99 5.80
N PRO A 28 5.04 8.75 5.24
CA PRO A 28 5.92 7.71 5.70
C PRO A 28 7.31 8.27 5.45
N SER A 29 7.96 8.72 6.51
CA SER A 29 9.34 9.17 6.41
C SER A 29 10.05 8.06 5.65
N GLY A 30 10.72 8.39 4.55
CA GLY A 30 11.31 7.42 3.63
C GLY A 30 12.15 6.34 4.33
N GLY A 31 12.55 6.59 5.60
CA GLY A 31 13.25 5.65 6.45
C GLY A 31 12.47 4.37 6.80
N ILE A 32 11.18 4.44 7.12
CA ILE A 32 10.41 3.21 7.44
C ILE A 32 10.18 2.40 6.16
N ALA A 33 9.74 3.05 5.09
CA ALA A 33 9.51 2.35 3.81
C ALA A 33 10.81 1.77 3.24
N ALA A 34 11.94 2.49 3.37
CA ALA A 34 13.24 2.02 2.92
C ALA A 34 13.73 0.79 3.70
N GLY A 35 13.45 0.72 5.01
CA GLY A 35 13.89 -0.37 5.87
C GLY A 35 13.13 -1.68 5.71
N ILE A 36 11.95 -1.69 5.05
CA ILE A 36 11.16 -2.91 4.85
C ILE A 36 11.68 -3.65 3.62
N PRO A 37 12.14 -4.93 3.73
CA PRO A 37 12.43 -5.76 2.56
C PRO A 37 11.25 -5.85 1.60
N ILE A 38 11.52 -5.96 0.29
CA ILE A 38 10.43 -5.94 -0.71
C ILE A 38 9.47 -7.11 -0.58
N GLU A 39 9.97 -8.29 -0.22
CA GLU A 39 9.14 -9.47 0.01
C GLU A 39 8.20 -9.28 1.21
N ASN A 40 8.68 -8.67 2.29
CA ASN A 40 7.84 -8.35 3.46
C ASN A 40 6.75 -7.32 3.07
N PHE A 41 7.08 -6.38 2.19
CA PHE A 41 6.10 -5.43 1.69
C PHE A 41 5.01 -6.14 0.85
N PHE A 42 5.37 -7.12 0.02
CA PHE A 42 4.39 -7.93 -0.72
C PHE A 42 3.50 -8.75 0.23
N GLN A 43 4.03 -9.28 1.33
CA GLN A 43 3.22 -9.96 2.35
C GLN A 43 2.20 -9.01 3.00
N VAL A 44 2.61 -7.77 3.29
CA VAL A 44 1.69 -6.74 3.80
C VAL A 44 0.61 -6.42 2.76
N LEU A 45 0.96 -6.32 1.48
CA LEU A 45 -0.02 -6.11 0.41
C LEU A 45 -1.00 -7.28 0.30
N ALA A 46 -0.51 -8.53 0.40
CA ALA A 46 -1.37 -9.71 0.35
C ALA A 46 -2.43 -9.72 1.46
N VAL A 47 -2.08 -9.28 2.68
CA VAL A 47 -3.03 -9.15 3.79
C VAL A 47 -4.01 -7.99 3.59
N ARG A 48 -3.60 -6.94 2.88
CA ARG A 48 -4.42 -5.75 2.64
C ARG A 48 -5.28 -5.84 1.38
N LEU A 49 -5.14 -6.89 0.60
CA LEU A 49 -5.96 -7.07 -0.60
C LEU A 49 -7.44 -7.18 -0.21
N LEU A 50 -8.28 -6.38 -0.85
CA LEU A 50 -9.73 -6.40 -0.70
C LEU A 50 -10.29 -7.54 -1.56
N PRO A 51 -10.80 -8.63 -0.96
CA PRO A 51 -11.24 -9.80 -1.73
C PRO A 51 -12.36 -9.47 -2.72
N GLU A 52 -13.27 -8.59 -2.32
CA GLU A 52 -14.43 -8.18 -3.13
C GLU A 52 -13.99 -7.39 -4.37
N ALA A 53 -12.98 -6.53 -4.23
CA ALA A 53 -12.42 -5.76 -5.35
C ALA A 53 -11.59 -6.63 -6.30
N ALA A 54 -11.07 -7.74 -5.82
CA ALA A 54 -10.19 -8.64 -6.56
C ALA A 54 -10.87 -9.91 -7.08
N GLN A 55 -12.19 -10.09 -6.85
CA GLN A 55 -12.92 -11.33 -7.09
C GLN A 55 -12.82 -11.83 -8.54
N ASP A 56 -12.97 -10.93 -9.51
CA ASP A 56 -12.99 -11.27 -10.93
C ASP A 56 -11.67 -10.89 -11.64
N LEU A 57 -10.63 -10.56 -10.88
CA LEU A 57 -9.36 -10.18 -11.46
C LEU A 57 -8.47 -11.39 -11.76
N ASP A 58 -7.91 -11.37 -12.96
CA ASP A 58 -6.76 -12.17 -13.36
C ASP A 58 -5.68 -11.19 -13.86
N LEU A 59 -4.82 -10.75 -12.95
CA LEU A 59 -3.84 -9.70 -13.20
C LEU A 59 -2.43 -10.20 -12.88
N GLY A 60 -1.56 -10.17 -13.89
CA GLY A 60 -0.13 -10.39 -13.76
C GLY A 60 0.61 -9.07 -13.98
N ILE A 61 1.46 -8.68 -13.04
CA ILE A 61 2.31 -7.49 -13.11
C ILE A 61 3.75 -7.93 -12.96
N GLU A 62 4.55 -7.68 -13.98
CA GLU A 62 6.01 -7.82 -13.84
C GLU A 62 6.58 -6.56 -13.20
N LEU A 63 7.30 -6.70 -12.11
CA LEU A 63 8.02 -5.62 -11.45
C LEU A 63 9.51 -5.79 -11.68
N VAL A 64 10.14 -4.79 -12.30
CA VAL A 64 11.59 -4.72 -12.50
C VAL A 64 12.17 -3.67 -11.57
N PHE A 65 12.84 -4.11 -10.50
CA PHE A 65 13.45 -3.21 -9.54
C PHE A 65 14.86 -2.80 -9.96
N THR A 66 15.01 -1.51 -10.27
CA THR A 66 16.29 -0.95 -10.76
C THR A 66 17.39 -0.91 -9.72
N ASP A 67 17.02 -0.74 -8.44
CA ASP A 67 17.92 -0.66 -7.29
C ASP A 67 18.29 -2.03 -6.70
N LEU A 68 17.44 -3.04 -6.88
CA LEU A 68 17.66 -4.40 -6.36
C LEU A 68 18.21 -5.36 -7.43
N ASN A 69 18.22 -4.93 -8.69
CA ASN A 69 18.62 -5.74 -9.85
C ASN A 69 17.95 -7.12 -9.87
N CYS A 70 16.64 -7.15 -9.59
CA CYS A 70 15.81 -8.36 -9.59
C CYS A 70 14.43 -8.07 -10.18
N ARG A 71 13.73 -9.14 -10.56
CA ARG A 71 12.37 -9.08 -11.10
C ARG A 71 11.43 -9.86 -10.20
N TYR A 72 10.19 -9.41 -10.15
CA TYR A 72 9.10 -10.13 -9.49
C TYR A 72 7.88 -10.15 -10.39
N LEU A 73 7.16 -11.26 -10.38
CA LEU A 73 5.81 -11.34 -10.91
C LEU A 73 4.84 -11.25 -9.73
N LEU A 74 4.02 -10.21 -9.69
CA LEU A 74 2.84 -10.16 -8.85
C LEU A 74 1.66 -10.75 -9.61
N SER A 75 0.99 -11.73 -9.04
CA SER A 75 -0.21 -12.35 -9.61
C SER A 75 -1.38 -12.19 -8.64
N ILE A 76 -2.43 -11.49 -9.10
CA ILE A 76 -3.70 -11.38 -8.38
C ILE A 76 -4.71 -12.23 -9.13
N ARG A 77 -5.13 -13.34 -8.51
CA ARG A 77 -6.09 -14.29 -9.07
C ARG A 77 -6.90 -14.92 -7.95
N ASN A 78 -8.21 -15.09 -8.18
CA ASN A 78 -9.13 -15.66 -7.19
C ASN A 78 -9.06 -14.95 -5.83
N SER A 79 -8.99 -13.61 -5.84
CA SER A 79 -8.84 -12.76 -4.65
C SER A 79 -7.60 -13.03 -3.81
N VAL A 80 -6.55 -13.60 -4.41
CA VAL A 80 -5.27 -13.87 -3.73
C VAL A 80 -4.14 -13.19 -4.47
N LEU A 81 -3.26 -12.49 -3.73
CA LEU A 81 -2.01 -11.95 -4.23
C LEU A 81 -0.88 -12.93 -3.95
N ASN A 82 -0.22 -13.38 -5.00
CA ASN A 82 1.01 -14.15 -4.94
C ASN A 82 2.16 -13.36 -5.58
N TYR A 83 3.39 -13.66 -5.19
CA TYR A 83 4.58 -13.09 -5.82
C TYR A 83 5.64 -14.16 -6.06
N PHE A 84 6.35 -14.03 -7.16
CA PHE A 84 7.39 -14.95 -7.60
C PHE A 84 8.62 -14.14 -7.99
N LYS A 85 9.76 -14.49 -7.40
CA LYS A 85 11.04 -13.84 -7.71
C LYS A 85 11.67 -14.47 -8.93
N ASP A 86 12.18 -13.63 -9.83
CA ASP A 86 12.90 -13.98 -11.05
C ASP A 86 12.25 -15.14 -11.84
N PRO A 87 10.94 -15.06 -12.17
CA PRO A 87 10.24 -16.14 -12.83
C PRO A 87 10.81 -16.39 -14.23
N GLU A 88 10.99 -17.66 -14.61
CA GLU A 88 11.51 -18.06 -15.94
C GLU A 88 10.52 -17.71 -17.07
N ASN A 89 9.21 -17.87 -16.80
CA ASN A 89 8.12 -17.53 -17.71
C ASN A 89 7.04 -16.78 -16.93
N SER A 90 6.88 -15.49 -17.18
CA SER A 90 5.85 -14.69 -16.58
C SER A 90 4.79 -14.27 -17.61
N ALA A 91 3.60 -14.87 -17.53
CA ALA A 91 2.45 -14.29 -18.21
C ALA A 91 2.03 -13.04 -17.43
N HIS A 92 2.30 -11.86 -17.98
CA HIS A 92 1.92 -10.58 -17.39
C HIS A 92 1.21 -9.71 -18.44
N GLN A 93 0.34 -8.83 -17.97
CA GLN A 93 -0.38 -7.86 -18.81
C GLN A 93 0.29 -6.49 -18.77
N VAL A 94 1.09 -6.23 -17.74
CA VAL A 94 1.79 -4.97 -17.55
C VAL A 94 3.16 -5.21 -16.93
N SER A 95 4.17 -4.48 -17.39
CA SER A 95 5.51 -4.44 -16.79
C SER A 95 5.76 -3.05 -16.22
N LEU A 96 6.29 -3.00 -15.01
CA LEU A 96 6.61 -1.79 -14.27
C LEU A 96 8.08 -1.80 -13.87
N THR A 97 8.84 -0.87 -14.45
CA THR A 97 10.25 -0.62 -14.06
C THR A 97 10.29 0.56 -13.10
N ILE A 98 10.79 0.34 -11.87
CA ILE A 98 10.76 1.33 -10.79
C ILE A 98 11.80 0.99 -9.72
N ALA A 99 12.24 1.97 -8.91
CA ALA A 99 13.01 1.68 -7.71
C ALA A 99 12.11 1.14 -6.58
N SER A 100 12.64 0.24 -5.75
CA SER A 100 11.85 -0.43 -4.70
C SER A 100 11.22 0.54 -3.70
N LEU A 101 11.91 1.63 -3.37
CA LEU A 101 11.39 2.67 -2.48
C LEU A 101 10.24 3.43 -3.13
N ASP A 102 10.37 3.79 -4.41
CA ASP A 102 9.34 4.53 -5.15
C ASP A 102 8.08 3.68 -5.30
N PHE A 103 8.21 2.38 -5.57
CA PHE A 103 7.10 1.44 -5.59
C PHE A 103 6.34 1.40 -4.24
N LYS A 104 7.07 1.30 -3.13
CA LYS A 104 6.47 1.29 -1.78
C LYS A 104 5.75 2.61 -1.49
N THR A 105 6.38 3.75 -1.77
CA THR A 105 5.79 5.08 -1.52
C THR A 105 4.58 5.35 -2.41
N LEU A 106 4.58 4.84 -3.65
CA LEU A 106 3.45 4.90 -4.57
C LEU A 106 2.23 4.15 -3.99
N LEU A 107 2.40 2.89 -3.58
CA LEU A 107 1.31 2.10 -3.01
C LEU A 107 0.88 2.56 -1.61
N MET A 108 1.76 3.20 -0.86
CA MET A 108 1.42 3.84 0.42
C MET A 108 0.74 5.21 0.24
N GLY A 109 0.65 5.73 -0.98
CA GLY A 109 0.04 7.02 -1.29
C GLY A 109 0.87 8.23 -0.84
N ALA A 110 2.17 8.06 -0.65
CA ALA A 110 3.09 9.15 -0.34
C ALA A 110 3.60 9.88 -1.58
N THR A 111 3.51 9.25 -2.73
CA THR A 111 3.76 9.83 -4.05
C THR A 111 2.68 9.37 -5.03
N ASP A 112 2.57 9.99 -6.18
CA ASP A 112 1.65 9.63 -7.24
C ASP A 112 2.39 9.18 -8.51
N ALA A 113 1.70 8.41 -9.36
CA ALA A 113 2.27 7.86 -10.58
C ALA A 113 2.67 8.95 -11.59
N ALA A 114 1.90 10.04 -11.68
CA ALA A 114 2.19 11.13 -12.60
C ALA A 114 3.54 11.78 -12.27
N THR A 115 3.78 12.08 -10.99
CA THR A 115 5.05 12.62 -10.51
C THR A 115 6.24 11.71 -10.83
N LEU A 116 6.10 10.39 -10.66
CA LEU A 116 7.17 9.44 -10.96
C LEU A 116 7.45 9.31 -12.46
N LEU A 117 6.41 9.37 -13.30
CA LEU A 117 6.54 9.37 -14.75
C LEU A 117 7.22 10.64 -15.26
N GLU A 118 6.82 11.82 -14.78
CA GLU A 118 7.42 13.11 -15.13
C GLU A 118 8.92 13.16 -14.78
N LYS A 119 9.29 12.57 -13.64
CA LYS A 119 10.68 12.49 -13.20
C LYS A 119 11.47 11.35 -13.85
N GLN A 120 10.86 10.58 -14.74
CA GLN A 120 11.47 9.39 -15.35
C GLN A 120 11.97 8.35 -14.33
N GLN A 121 11.35 8.31 -13.16
CA GLN A 121 11.64 7.35 -12.08
C GLN A 121 10.82 6.07 -12.20
N MET A 122 9.86 6.05 -13.14
CA MET A 122 8.99 4.90 -13.42
C MET A 122 8.78 4.77 -14.92
N ALA A 123 8.80 3.54 -15.43
CA ALA A 123 8.40 3.21 -16.78
C ALA A 123 7.36 2.09 -16.75
N ILE A 124 6.33 2.23 -17.59
CA ILE A 124 5.22 1.27 -17.69
C ILE A 124 5.18 0.75 -19.14
N GLU A 125 5.13 -0.56 -19.29
CA GLU A 125 4.89 -1.23 -20.56
C GLU A 125 3.62 -2.08 -20.46
N GLY A 126 2.75 -2.01 -21.46
CA GLY A 126 1.47 -2.71 -21.48
C GLY A 126 0.29 -1.85 -21.02
N ASP A 127 -0.71 -2.46 -20.37
CA ASP A 127 -1.96 -1.78 -19.97
C ASP A 127 -1.79 -0.96 -18.69
N ALA A 128 -1.39 0.30 -18.85
CA ALA A 128 -1.20 1.22 -17.75
C ALA A 128 -2.48 1.44 -16.91
N THR A 129 -3.68 1.27 -17.47
CA THR A 129 -4.94 1.46 -16.75
C THR A 129 -5.08 0.49 -15.59
N ARG A 130 -4.64 -0.75 -15.78
CA ARG A 130 -4.66 -1.80 -14.73
C ARG A 130 -3.71 -1.49 -13.58
N LEU A 131 -2.61 -0.80 -13.85
CA LEU A 131 -1.67 -0.39 -12.83
C LEU A 131 -2.21 0.78 -12.00
N LEU A 132 -2.91 1.74 -12.63
CA LEU A 132 -3.48 2.90 -11.93
C LEU A 132 -4.56 2.48 -10.93
N SER A 133 -5.35 1.46 -11.25
CA SER A 133 -6.35 0.90 -10.34
C SER A 133 -5.76 -0.01 -9.25
N LEU A 134 -4.49 -0.39 -9.35
CA LEU A 134 -3.87 -1.33 -8.40
C LEU A 134 -4.00 -0.86 -6.94
N ARG A 135 -3.85 0.43 -6.68
CA ARG A 135 -3.94 0.98 -5.32
C ARG A 135 -5.33 0.79 -4.70
N GLU A 136 -6.38 0.83 -5.50
CA GLU A 136 -7.78 0.69 -5.08
C GLU A 136 -8.11 -0.75 -4.63
N LEU A 137 -7.27 -1.72 -5.02
CA LEU A 137 -7.42 -3.11 -4.61
C LEU A 137 -6.98 -3.36 -3.17
N PHE A 138 -6.31 -2.40 -2.54
CA PHE A 138 -5.77 -2.56 -1.19
C PHE A 138 -6.47 -1.67 -0.18
N ASP A 139 -6.78 -2.24 0.97
CA ASP A 139 -7.36 -1.51 2.10
C ASP A 139 -6.49 -0.31 2.49
N GLN A 140 -7.13 0.83 2.67
CA GLN A 140 -6.54 2.08 3.11
C GLN A 140 -6.87 2.27 4.58
N PHE A 141 -6.11 1.63 5.48
CA PHE A 141 -6.38 1.70 6.91
C PHE A 141 -6.51 3.14 7.42
N VAL A 142 -7.63 3.42 8.07
CA VAL A 142 -7.83 4.65 8.81
C VAL A 142 -6.95 4.61 10.05
N ARG A 143 -5.93 5.46 10.11
CA ARG A 143 -4.92 5.46 11.18
C ARG A 143 -5.42 6.02 12.49
N ARG A 144 -6.39 6.89 12.42
CA ARG A 144 -7.02 7.51 13.59
C ARG A 144 -8.47 7.10 13.62
N PHE A 145 -8.77 6.27 14.56
CA PHE A 145 -10.12 5.81 14.85
C PHE A 145 -10.53 6.28 16.23
N PRO A 146 -11.83 6.51 16.48
CA PRO A 146 -12.32 6.90 17.78
C PRO A 146 -12.08 5.79 18.80
N LEU A 147 -11.62 6.19 20.00
CA LEU A 147 -11.41 5.30 21.12
C LEU A 147 -12.66 5.20 22.00
N VAL A 148 -13.36 6.32 22.19
CA VAL A 148 -14.49 6.46 23.11
C VAL A 148 -15.76 6.99 22.47
N THR A 149 -15.66 7.73 21.36
CA THR A 149 -16.83 8.18 20.60
C THR A 149 -17.32 7.06 19.68
N PRO A 150 -18.65 6.90 19.49
CA PRO A 150 -19.16 5.93 18.52
C PRO A 150 -18.61 6.19 17.14
N ARG A 151 -18.24 5.12 16.41
CA ARG A 151 -17.82 5.23 15.01
C ARG A 151 -19.03 5.69 14.18
N ASP A 152 -18.83 6.71 13.37
CA ASP A 152 -19.84 7.14 12.41
C ASP A 152 -20.05 6.02 11.37
N PRO A 153 -21.29 5.51 11.16
CA PRO A 153 -21.56 4.44 10.19
C PRO A 153 -21.16 4.76 8.75
N GLY A 154 -20.97 6.04 8.43
CA GLY A 154 -20.52 6.50 7.10
C GLY A 154 -19.00 6.48 6.89
N MET A 155 -18.20 6.01 7.86
CA MET A 155 -16.73 5.91 7.76
C MET A 155 -16.24 4.48 7.48
N LEU A 156 -17.11 3.58 7.04
CA LEU A 156 -16.75 2.23 6.59
C LEU A 156 -16.62 2.20 5.08
#